data_04ba8ade82d4cf31d88c8b2908bc69f0
#
_entry.id   04ba8ade82d4cf31d88c8b2908bc69f0
#
_cell.length_a   1.000
_cell.length_b   1.000
_cell.length_c   1.000
_cell.angle_alpha   90.00
_cell.angle_beta   90.00
_cell.angle_gamma   90.00
#
_symmetry.space_group_name_H-M   'P 1'
#
loop_
_entity.id
_entity.type
_entity.pdbx_description
1 polymer ?
#
loop_
_entity_poly.entity_id
_entity_poly.type
_entity_poly.pdbx_seq_one_letter_code
_entity_poly.pdbx_strand_id
1 'polypeptide(L)'
;MGWAWADHDTSPEDGSEHRHDGDCDAGGATNGTNQIGELCAVLEALRAHPGSEDLVIETDSQYAINCSTKWVRGWKKNGWKNSQKKPVKNAPLIKAIDAELFRRPGSVRFKWVKGHAGNFGNEKVDDLAHTYSGDARSGVKDGYLPLEGWQSLLASDYAKGVDIPADAQMLLDGRISSKEYHLGRGVASSADDDENPGDRGSNVDRHESGRVAVPRRKPSLEGLLAERAGTPNTPPRIQKAAASSSDAK
;
A
#
# COMPACT_ATOMS: atom_id res chain seq x y z
N MET A 1 -8.62 -3.55 -11.92
CA MET A 1 -8.04 -2.30 -11.41
C MET A 1 -6.87 -2.59 -10.51
N GLY A 2 -5.88 -1.70 -10.46
CA GLY A 2 -4.71 -1.81 -9.56
C GLY A 2 -4.56 -0.57 -8.69
N TRP A 3 -3.77 -0.68 -7.64
CA TRP A 3 -3.31 0.39 -6.78
C TRP A 3 -1.88 0.13 -6.35
N ALA A 4 -1.11 1.17 -6.12
CA ALA A 4 0.22 1.07 -5.53
C ALA A 4 0.62 2.37 -4.84
N TRP A 5 1.51 2.27 -3.88
CA TRP A 5 2.26 3.39 -3.31
C TRP A 5 3.75 3.00 -3.19
N ALA A 6 4.61 3.98 -3.17
CA ALA A 6 6.04 3.78 -2.94
C ALA A 6 6.64 5.01 -2.25
N ASP A 7 7.58 4.76 -1.37
CA ASP A 7 8.42 5.81 -0.80
C ASP A 7 9.33 6.41 -1.87
N HIS A 8 9.58 7.69 -1.73
CA HIS A 8 10.32 8.47 -2.69
C HIS A 8 11.05 9.62 -2.01
N ASP A 9 12.34 9.73 -2.22
CA ASP A 9 13.13 10.86 -1.77
C ASP A 9 13.03 12.05 -2.74
N THR A 10 12.81 13.24 -2.18
CA THR A 10 12.69 14.49 -2.97
C THR A 10 13.98 15.26 -3.09
N SER A 11 15.10 14.75 -2.66
CA SER A 11 16.36 15.47 -2.71
C SER A 11 17.09 15.27 -4.04
N PRO A 12 16.83 16.10 -5.09
CA PRO A 12 17.67 16.14 -6.27
C PRO A 12 18.57 17.38 -6.25
N GLU A 13 19.14 17.76 -5.08
CA GLU A 13 20.04 18.93 -5.07
C GLU A 13 21.44 18.62 -5.58
N ASP A 14 21.79 17.35 -5.81
CA ASP A 14 23.13 16.95 -6.21
C ASP A 14 23.23 16.20 -7.56
N GLY A 15 22.15 16.08 -8.33
CA GLY A 15 22.17 15.38 -9.61
C GLY A 15 22.43 13.87 -9.50
N SER A 16 22.34 13.29 -8.32
CA SER A 16 22.44 11.85 -8.11
C SER A 16 21.21 11.14 -8.66
N GLU A 17 21.41 9.89 -9.12
CA GLU A 17 20.32 9.04 -9.58
C GLU A 17 19.25 8.92 -8.49
N HIS A 18 18.04 9.16 -8.89
CA HIS A 18 16.87 9.09 -8.03
C HIS A 18 16.68 7.68 -7.50
N ARG A 19 16.99 7.45 -6.23
CA ARG A 19 16.88 6.15 -5.59
C ARG A 19 15.52 5.98 -4.92
N HIS A 20 14.89 4.83 -5.18
CA HIS A 20 13.66 4.39 -4.53
C HIS A 20 13.98 3.25 -3.54
N ASP A 21 14.80 3.53 -2.55
CA ASP A 21 15.21 2.56 -1.53
C ASP A 21 14.19 2.44 -0.39
N GLY A 22 12.99 2.99 -0.57
CA GLY A 22 11.92 2.96 0.42
C GLY A 22 10.94 1.80 0.25
N ASP A 23 10.04 1.68 1.22
CA ASP A 23 8.96 0.72 1.20
C ASP A 23 7.99 1.01 0.05
N CYS A 24 7.33 -0.02 -0.43
CA CYS A 24 6.24 0.09 -1.39
C CYS A 24 5.24 -1.05 -1.18
N ASP A 25 4.02 -0.84 -1.63
CA ASP A 25 3.01 -1.89 -1.68
C ASP A 25 2.09 -1.69 -2.89
N ALA A 26 1.50 -2.78 -3.36
CA ALA A 26 0.62 -2.79 -4.50
C ALA A 26 -0.46 -3.86 -4.36
N GLY A 27 -1.60 -3.62 -4.97
CA GLY A 27 -2.69 -4.57 -5.01
C GLY A 27 -3.65 -4.28 -6.15
N GLY A 28 -4.74 -5.01 -6.17
CA GLY A 28 -5.75 -4.84 -7.21
C GLY A 28 -6.87 -5.84 -7.12
N ALA A 29 -7.75 -5.80 -8.11
CA ALA A 29 -8.83 -6.76 -8.29
C ALA A 29 -9.11 -6.99 -9.77
N THR A 30 -9.81 -8.09 -10.08
CA THR A 30 -10.20 -8.47 -11.43
C THR A 30 -11.06 -7.43 -12.12
N ASN A 31 -11.83 -6.65 -11.34
CA ASN A 31 -12.68 -5.55 -11.81
C ASN A 31 -12.61 -4.37 -10.86
N GLY A 32 -13.20 -3.22 -11.21
CA GLY A 32 -13.27 -2.03 -10.37
C GLY A 32 -13.07 -0.73 -11.15
N THR A 33 -12.84 0.37 -10.39
CA THR A 33 -12.59 1.69 -10.98
C THR A 33 -11.25 2.25 -10.55
N ASN A 34 -10.67 3.13 -11.37
CA ASN A 34 -9.47 3.87 -11.02
C ASN A 34 -9.63 4.62 -9.70
N GLN A 35 -10.80 5.24 -9.48
CA GLN A 35 -11.10 5.98 -8.26
C GLN A 35 -11.00 5.12 -6.99
N ILE A 36 -11.40 3.85 -7.06
CA ILE A 36 -11.22 2.90 -5.94
C ILE A 36 -9.73 2.62 -5.74
N GLY A 37 -8.99 2.34 -6.81
CA GLY A 37 -7.54 2.11 -6.74
C GLY A 37 -6.77 3.29 -6.16
N GLU A 38 -7.03 4.51 -6.65
CA GLU A 38 -6.43 5.75 -6.16
C GLU A 38 -6.67 5.96 -4.66
N LEU A 39 -7.89 5.73 -4.19
CA LEU A 39 -8.21 5.84 -2.78
C LEU A 39 -7.58 4.71 -1.93
N CYS A 40 -7.49 3.48 -2.45
CA CYS A 40 -6.78 2.38 -1.79
C CYS A 40 -5.30 2.73 -1.60
N ALA A 41 -4.64 3.26 -2.64
CA ALA A 41 -3.25 3.67 -2.58
C ALA A 41 -3.00 4.75 -1.50
N VAL A 42 -3.86 5.77 -1.44
CA VAL A 42 -3.79 6.81 -0.40
C VAL A 42 -4.00 6.22 0.99
N LEU A 43 -4.98 5.33 1.18
CA LEU A 43 -5.29 4.72 2.46
C LEU A 43 -4.12 3.86 2.97
N GLU A 44 -3.57 3.00 2.12
CA GLU A 44 -2.48 2.10 2.50
C GLU A 44 -1.17 2.87 2.73
N ALA A 45 -0.89 3.92 1.94
CA ALA A 45 0.24 4.82 2.22
C ALA A 45 0.12 5.49 3.60
N LEU A 46 -1.07 5.95 4.00
CA LEU A 46 -1.30 6.52 5.34
C LEU A 46 -1.11 5.48 6.45
N ARG A 47 -1.58 4.24 6.24
CA ARG A 47 -1.45 3.13 7.20
C ARG A 47 0.00 2.68 7.37
N ALA A 48 0.77 2.68 6.28
CA ALA A 48 2.20 2.37 6.32
C ALA A 48 3.01 3.40 7.09
N HIS A 49 2.51 4.64 7.23
CA HIS A 49 3.22 5.77 7.82
C HIS A 49 2.47 6.40 9.00
N PRO A 50 2.29 5.67 10.11
CA PRO A 50 1.53 6.16 11.27
C PRO A 50 2.31 7.16 12.14
N GLY A 51 3.56 7.50 11.78
CA GLY A 51 4.49 8.28 12.59
C GLY A 51 4.15 9.77 12.73
N SER A 52 5.02 10.50 13.43
CA SER A 52 4.89 11.93 13.69
C SER A 52 5.59 12.81 12.65
N GLU A 53 6.34 12.22 11.73
CA GLU A 53 7.04 12.91 10.66
C GLU A 53 6.05 13.56 9.70
N ASP A 54 6.44 14.67 9.10
CA ASP A 54 5.67 15.27 8.01
C ASP A 54 5.60 14.31 6.81
N LEU A 55 4.38 14.08 6.32
CA LEU A 55 4.11 13.22 5.18
C LEU A 55 3.62 14.05 4.01
N VAL A 56 4.25 13.88 2.85
CA VAL A 56 3.74 14.46 1.60
C VAL A 56 3.28 13.32 0.68
N ILE A 57 1.99 13.29 0.37
CA ILE A 57 1.41 12.35 -0.59
C ILE A 57 1.35 13.03 -1.96
N GLU A 58 2.18 12.57 -2.88
CA GLU A 58 2.13 13.00 -4.28
C GLU A 58 1.19 12.06 -5.06
N THR A 59 0.27 12.61 -5.81
CA THR A 59 -0.65 11.86 -6.67
C THR A 59 -1.12 12.70 -7.84
N ASP A 60 -1.38 12.07 -8.97
CA ASP A 60 -2.01 12.71 -10.13
C ASP A 60 -3.55 12.70 -10.05
N SER A 61 -4.12 12.01 -9.05
CA SER A 61 -5.55 11.96 -8.81
C SER A 61 -6.08 13.19 -8.08
N GLN A 62 -6.60 14.14 -8.81
CA GLN A 62 -7.37 15.25 -8.21
C GLN A 62 -8.60 14.75 -7.45
N TYR A 63 -9.18 13.62 -7.87
CA TYR A 63 -10.31 13.01 -7.16
C TYR A 63 -9.91 12.58 -5.75
N ALA A 64 -8.83 11.82 -5.61
CA ALA A 64 -8.33 11.38 -4.31
C ALA A 64 -7.99 12.57 -3.40
N ILE A 65 -7.29 13.60 -3.92
CA ILE A 65 -6.99 14.82 -3.18
C ILE A 65 -8.28 15.52 -2.68
N ASN A 66 -9.24 15.72 -3.56
CA ASN A 66 -10.47 16.43 -3.22
C ASN A 66 -11.34 15.65 -2.23
N CYS A 67 -11.42 14.33 -2.37
CA CYS A 67 -12.09 13.45 -1.41
C CYS A 67 -11.46 13.55 -0.02
N SER A 68 -10.13 13.55 0.06
CA SER A 68 -9.39 13.54 1.32
C SER A 68 -9.33 14.90 2.02
N THR A 69 -9.44 16.02 1.27
CA THR A 69 -9.17 17.36 1.82
C THR A 69 -10.37 18.30 1.78
N LYS A 70 -11.11 18.34 0.67
CA LYS A 70 -12.15 19.36 0.43
C LYS A 70 -13.55 18.81 0.68
N TRP A 71 -13.92 17.74 -0.03
CA TRP A 71 -15.30 17.28 -0.08
C TRP A 71 -15.73 16.54 1.18
N VAL A 72 -14.84 15.83 1.82
CA VAL A 72 -15.11 15.05 3.04
C VAL A 72 -15.78 15.89 4.13
N ARG A 73 -15.35 17.14 4.29
CA ARG A 73 -15.93 18.05 5.31
C ARG A 73 -17.42 18.32 5.08
N GLY A 74 -17.81 18.53 3.82
CA GLY A 74 -19.20 18.71 3.43
C GLY A 74 -20.01 17.43 3.58
N TRP A 75 -19.47 16.31 3.15
CA TRP A 75 -20.14 15.02 3.26
C TRP A 75 -20.37 14.58 4.71
N LYS A 76 -19.41 14.82 5.60
CA LYS A 76 -19.59 14.58 7.05
C LYS A 76 -20.76 15.37 7.61
N LYS A 77 -20.87 16.65 7.26
CA LYS A 77 -21.99 17.52 7.69
C LYS A 77 -23.33 17.09 7.11
N ASN A 78 -23.34 16.53 5.89
CA ASN A 78 -24.55 16.14 5.16
C ASN A 78 -24.92 14.65 5.34
N GLY A 79 -24.38 13.97 6.36
CA GLY A 79 -24.68 12.57 6.63
C GLY A 79 -24.24 11.64 5.49
N TRP A 80 -23.07 11.91 4.88
CA TRP A 80 -22.45 11.14 3.78
C TRP A 80 -23.33 11.05 2.52
N LYS A 81 -24.02 12.15 2.22
CA LYS A 81 -24.82 12.32 1.00
C LYS A 81 -24.21 13.41 0.13
N ASN A 82 -24.24 13.17 -1.19
CA ASN A 82 -23.82 14.16 -2.18
C ASN A 82 -24.91 15.26 -2.39
N SER A 83 -24.66 16.21 -3.28
CA SER A 83 -25.60 17.30 -3.60
C SER A 83 -26.96 16.82 -4.13
N GLN A 84 -27.02 15.62 -4.69
CA GLN A 84 -28.25 14.96 -5.15
C GLN A 84 -28.93 14.12 -4.05
N LYS A 85 -28.50 14.23 -2.79
CA LYS A 85 -28.96 13.45 -1.64
C LYS A 85 -28.75 11.94 -1.77
N LYS A 86 -27.93 11.48 -2.74
CA LYS A 86 -27.53 10.09 -2.89
C LYS A 86 -26.32 9.77 -1.99
N PRO A 87 -26.13 8.52 -1.57
CA PRO A 87 -24.92 8.11 -0.86
C PRO A 87 -23.65 8.52 -1.62
N VAL A 88 -22.62 8.95 -0.90
CA VAL A 88 -21.32 9.25 -1.47
C VAL A 88 -20.69 7.95 -1.99
N LYS A 89 -20.23 7.94 -3.25
CA LYS A 89 -19.47 6.83 -3.81
C LYS A 89 -18.16 6.65 -3.05
N ASN A 90 -17.71 5.41 -2.90
CA ASN A 90 -16.47 5.05 -2.20
C ASN A 90 -16.41 5.57 -0.75
N ALA A 91 -17.58 5.75 -0.11
CA ALA A 91 -17.67 6.26 1.25
C ALA A 91 -16.87 5.45 2.28
N PRO A 92 -16.78 4.10 2.24
CA PRO A 92 -15.93 3.35 3.15
C PRO A 92 -14.46 3.80 3.09
N LEU A 93 -13.86 3.87 1.90
CA LEU A 93 -12.48 4.34 1.70
C LEU A 93 -12.27 5.77 2.18
N ILE A 94 -13.16 6.69 1.81
CA ILE A 94 -13.03 8.10 2.18
C ILE A 94 -13.15 8.30 3.70
N LYS A 95 -14.00 7.54 4.36
CA LYS A 95 -14.12 7.54 5.83
C LYS A 95 -12.85 7.03 6.50
N ALA A 96 -12.27 5.97 5.98
CA ALA A 96 -11.04 5.40 6.51
C ALA A 96 -9.87 6.38 6.32
N ILE A 97 -9.72 6.99 5.14
CA ILE A 97 -8.70 8.02 4.89
C ILE A 97 -8.87 9.20 5.87
N ASP A 98 -10.09 9.71 6.06
CA ASP A 98 -10.36 10.81 7.00
C ASP A 98 -10.01 10.41 8.45
N ALA A 99 -10.26 9.16 8.84
CA ALA A 99 -9.90 8.63 10.15
C ALA A 99 -8.37 8.50 10.33
N GLU A 100 -7.64 8.03 9.31
CA GLU A 100 -6.18 7.95 9.35
C GLU A 100 -5.54 9.34 9.41
N LEU A 101 -6.02 10.29 8.61
CA LEU A 101 -5.58 11.69 8.63
C LEU A 101 -5.81 12.34 10.01
N PHE A 102 -6.90 11.99 10.68
CA PHE A 102 -7.19 12.49 12.03
C PHE A 102 -6.35 11.82 13.13
N ARG A 103 -6.06 10.51 12.96
CA ARG A 103 -5.31 9.72 13.96
C ARG A 103 -3.82 10.03 13.94
N ARG A 104 -3.29 10.33 12.75
CA ARG A 104 -1.87 10.54 12.57
C ARG A 104 -1.39 11.78 13.32
N PRO A 105 -0.33 11.71 14.17
CA PRO A 105 0.20 12.85 14.91
C PRO A 105 0.98 13.83 14.02
N GLY A 106 1.61 13.34 12.94
CA GLY A 106 2.34 14.17 11.99
C GLY A 106 1.43 14.81 10.93
N SER A 107 1.89 15.93 10.35
CA SER A 107 1.14 16.61 9.30
C SER A 107 1.12 15.80 8.00
N VAL A 108 0.01 15.90 7.25
CA VAL A 108 -0.10 15.30 5.92
C VAL A 108 -0.42 16.39 4.90
N ARG A 109 0.37 16.45 3.85
CA ARG A 109 0.15 17.34 2.72
C ARG A 109 -0.05 16.54 1.45
N PHE A 110 -1.03 16.93 0.65
CA PHE A 110 -1.25 16.37 -0.68
C PHE A 110 -0.64 17.31 -1.72
N LYS A 111 0.12 16.74 -2.64
CA LYS A 111 0.71 17.45 -3.77
C LYS A 111 0.24 16.79 -5.06
N TRP A 112 -0.44 17.58 -5.90
CA TRP A 112 -0.79 17.11 -7.22
C TRP A 112 0.45 17.09 -8.10
N VAL A 113 0.65 16.00 -8.83
CA VAL A 113 1.70 15.85 -9.85
C VAL A 113 1.04 15.51 -11.18
N LYS A 114 1.68 15.89 -12.28
CA LYS A 114 1.18 15.53 -13.60
C LYS A 114 1.51 14.08 -13.89
N GLY A 115 0.49 13.26 -14.21
CA GLY A 115 0.68 11.89 -14.67
C GLY A 115 1.46 11.85 -15.99
N HIS A 116 2.22 10.78 -16.22
CA HIS A 116 2.99 10.51 -17.46
C HIS A 116 3.89 11.66 -17.92
N ALA A 117 4.50 12.42 -17.01
CA ALA A 117 5.33 13.57 -17.31
C ALA A 117 6.83 13.35 -17.01
N GLY A 118 7.32 12.12 -17.05
CA GLY A 118 8.72 11.80 -16.74
C GLY A 118 9.06 11.86 -15.25
N ASN A 119 8.07 11.82 -14.39
CA ASN A 119 8.27 11.72 -12.96
C ASN A 119 8.47 10.26 -12.57
N PHE A 120 9.71 9.86 -12.35
CA PHE A 120 10.12 8.48 -12.06
C PHE A 120 9.30 7.79 -10.96
N GLY A 121 8.99 8.49 -9.87
CA GLY A 121 8.16 7.92 -8.82
C GLY A 121 6.73 7.61 -9.30
N ASN A 122 6.15 8.41 -10.24
CA ASN A 122 4.84 8.12 -10.82
C ASN A 122 4.89 6.90 -11.75
N GLU A 123 5.94 6.81 -12.54
CA GLU A 123 6.12 5.68 -13.45
C GLU A 123 6.27 4.38 -12.67
N LYS A 124 7.06 4.37 -11.58
CA LYS A 124 7.21 3.17 -10.73
C LYS A 124 5.88 2.69 -10.13
N VAL A 125 5.08 3.57 -9.53
CA VAL A 125 3.80 3.15 -8.94
C VAL A 125 2.76 2.82 -10.00
N ASP A 126 2.79 3.48 -11.16
CA ASP A 126 1.94 3.13 -12.30
C ASP A 126 2.27 1.72 -12.79
N ASP A 127 3.56 1.37 -12.94
CA ASP A 127 4.01 0.04 -13.34
C ASP A 127 3.63 -1.03 -12.32
N LEU A 128 3.80 -0.76 -11.02
CA LEU A 128 3.39 -1.67 -9.95
C LEU A 128 1.88 -1.93 -9.98
N ALA A 129 1.08 -0.88 -10.04
CA ALA A 129 -0.38 -0.99 -10.07
C ALA A 129 -0.86 -1.69 -11.35
N HIS A 130 -0.24 -1.38 -12.50
CA HIS A 130 -0.56 -2.01 -13.78
C HIS A 130 -0.22 -3.49 -13.80
N THR A 131 0.98 -3.85 -13.35
CA THR A 131 1.44 -5.24 -13.23
C THR A 131 0.50 -6.03 -12.33
N TYR A 132 0.20 -5.52 -11.13
CA TYR A 132 -0.71 -6.23 -10.21
C TYR A 132 -2.10 -6.42 -10.82
N SER A 133 -2.64 -5.41 -11.47
CA SER A 133 -3.96 -5.52 -12.11
C SER A 133 -3.98 -6.52 -13.26
N GLY A 134 -2.88 -6.67 -13.98
CA GLY A 134 -2.66 -7.68 -15.01
C GLY A 134 -2.62 -9.09 -14.43
N ASP A 135 -1.82 -9.27 -13.39
CA ASP A 135 -1.67 -10.54 -12.67
C ASP A 135 -3.01 -11.00 -12.06
N ALA A 136 -3.76 -10.09 -11.45
CA ALA A 136 -5.07 -10.40 -10.88
C ALA A 136 -6.08 -10.82 -11.97
N ARG A 137 -6.08 -10.14 -13.11
CA ARG A 137 -6.98 -10.51 -14.24
C ARG A 137 -6.63 -11.83 -14.89
N SER A 138 -5.35 -12.18 -14.94
CA SER A 138 -4.88 -13.45 -15.51
C SER A 138 -4.93 -14.62 -14.53
N GLY A 139 -5.30 -14.36 -13.25
CA GLY A 139 -5.30 -15.37 -12.19
C GLY A 139 -3.91 -15.78 -11.71
N VAL A 140 -2.87 -15.01 -12.03
CA VAL A 140 -1.51 -15.24 -11.53
C VAL A 140 -1.41 -14.83 -10.05
N LYS A 141 -2.13 -13.77 -9.66
CA LYS A 141 -2.25 -13.32 -8.27
C LYS A 141 -3.71 -13.19 -7.87
N ASP A 142 -3.97 -13.46 -6.62
CA ASP A 142 -5.25 -13.16 -5.99
C ASP A 142 -5.49 -11.65 -5.88
N GLY A 143 -6.74 -11.23 -5.92
CA GLY A 143 -7.11 -9.84 -5.68
C GLY A 143 -6.70 -9.39 -4.27
N TYR A 144 -6.13 -8.19 -4.15
CA TYR A 144 -5.72 -7.59 -2.88
C TYR A 144 -6.19 -6.15 -2.78
N LEU A 145 -7.15 -5.89 -1.89
CA LEU A 145 -7.65 -4.56 -1.52
C LEU A 145 -7.79 -4.48 0.00
N PRO A 146 -7.63 -3.30 0.59
CA PRO A 146 -8.05 -3.10 1.97
C PRO A 146 -9.55 -3.40 2.16
N LEU A 147 -9.99 -3.65 3.37
CA LEU A 147 -11.40 -3.94 3.69
C LEU A 147 -12.35 -2.91 3.04
N GLU A 148 -12.02 -1.65 3.19
CA GLU A 148 -12.83 -0.53 2.67
C GLU A 148 -12.80 -0.46 1.13
N GLY A 149 -11.72 -0.96 0.52
CA GLY A 149 -11.62 -1.15 -0.92
C GLY A 149 -12.60 -2.21 -1.42
N TRP A 150 -12.61 -3.37 -0.78
CA TRP A 150 -13.60 -4.42 -1.05
C TRP A 150 -15.02 -3.94 -0.85
N GLN A 151 -15.31 -3.27 0.28
CA GLN A 151 -16.64 -2.71 0.56
C GLN A 151 -17.06 -1.69 -0.50
N SER A 152 -16.15 -0.84 -0.95
CA SER A 152 -16.44 0.17 -1.99
C SER A 152 -16.68 -0.48 -3.35
N LEU A 153 -15.91 -1.51 -3.70
CA LEU A 153 -16.05 -2.26 -4.94
C LEU A 153 -17.38 -3.02 -4.98
N LEU A 154 -17.71 -3.73 -3.91
CA LEU A 154 -18.95 -4.51 -3.80
C LEU A 154 -20.21 -3.63 -3.77
N ALA A 155 -20.11 -2.38 -3.33
CA ALA A 155 -21.17 -1.39 -3.39
C ALA A 155 -21.29 -0.66 -4.75
N SER A 156 -20.42 -0.99 -5.71
CA SER A 156 -20.39 -0.34 -7.01
C SER A 156 -21.05 -1.19 -8.13
N ASP A 157 -21.26 -0.58 -9.29
CA ASP A 157 -21.75 -1.26 -10.50
C ASP A 157 -20.76 -2.31 -11.01
N TYR A 158 -19.51 -2.29 -10.53
CA TYR A 158 -18.43 -3.20 -10.92
C TYR A 158 -18.32 -4.45 -10.04
N ALA A 159 -19.23 -4.62 -9.08
CA ALA A 159 -19.26 -5.80 -8.19
C ALA A 159 -19.51 -7.10 -8.95
N LYS A 160 -20.26 -7.03 -10.07
CA LYS A 160 -20.65 -8.22 -10.81
C LYS A 160 -19.42 -8.89 -11.47
N GLY A 161 -19.22 -10.16 -11.15
CA GLY A 161 -18.14 -10.97 -11.73
C GLY A 161 -16.76 -10.69 -11.13
N VAL A 162 -16.70 -9.97 -10.01
CA VAL A 162 -15.46 -9.82 -9.24
C VAL A 162 -15.12 -11.15 -8.59
N ASP A 163 -13.88 -11.57 -8.77
CA ASP A 163 -13.32 -12.69 -8.02
C ASP A 163 -12.88 -12.17 -6.64
N ILE A 164 -13.43 -12.78 -5.58
CA ILE A 164 -13.10 -12.44 -4.18
C ILE A 164 -12.32 -13.60 -3.60
N PRO A 165 -11.03 -13.43 -3.30
CA PRO A 165 -10.21 -14.47 -2.69
C PRO A 165 -10.77 -14.91 -1.33
N ALA A 166 -10.47 -16.14 -0.92
CA ALA A 166 -11.00 -16.73 0.32
C ALA A 166 -10.61 -15.91 1.56
N ASP A 167 -9.39 -15.40 1.62
CA ASP A 167 -8.91 -14.53 2.71
C ASP A 167 -9.60 -13.16 2.72
N ALA A 168 -9.87 -12.59 1.54
CA ALA A 168 -10.65 -11.36 1.40
C ALA A 168 -12.12 -11.57 1.86
N GLN A 169 -12.68 -12.75 1.58
CA GLN A 169 -14.00 -13.10 2.08
C GLN A 169 -13.99 -13.24 3.62
N MET A 170 -12.94 -13.85 4.19
CA MET A 170 -12.77 -13.93 5.64
C MET A 170 -12.63 -12.56 6.30
N LEU A 171 -11.94 -11.62 5.64
CA LEU A 171 -11.84 -10.23 6.08
C LEU A 171 -13.22 -9.54 6.05
N LEU A 172 -13.96 -9.68 4.97
CA LEU A 172 -15.31 -9.10 4.81
C LEU A 172 -16.29 -9.65 5.85
N ASP A 173 -16.17 -10.94 6.18
CA ASP A 173 -16.98 -11.61 7.20
C ASP A 173 -16.52 -11.26 8.65
N GLY A 174 -15.43 -10.50 8.82
CA GLY A 174 -14.87 -10.18 10.13
C GLY A 174 -14.22 -11.36 10.85
N ARG A 175 -13.85 -12.43 10.12
CA ARG A 175 -13.22 -13.64 10.66
C ARG A 175 -11.71 -13.49 10.85
N ILE A 176 -11.10 -12.57 10.12
CA ILE A 176 -9.71 -12.13 10.28
C ILE A 176 -9.68 -10.61 10.36
N SER A 177 -8.68 -10.08 11.05
CA SER A 177 -8.44 -8.64 11.12
C SER A 177 -7.74 -8.13 9.86
N SER A 178 -7.83 -6.81 9.60
CA SER A 178 -7.06 -6.17 8.51
C SER A 178 -5.55 -6.39 8.66
N LYS A 179 -5.04 -6.46 9.89
CA LYS A 179 -3.63 -6.72 10.16
C LYS A 179 -3.23 -8.13 9.74
N GLU A 180 -4.01 -9.15 10.10
CA GLU A 180 -3.75 -10.54 9.70
C GLU A 180 -3.83 -10.70 8.18
N TYR A 181 -4.84 -10.10 7.55
CA TYR A 181 -4.99 -10.10 6.11
C TYR A 181 -3.79 -9.47 5.40
N HIS A 182 -3.32 -8.32 5.88
CA HIS A 182 -2.17 -7.60 5.32
C HIS A 182 -0.87 -8.40 5.48
N LEU A 183 -0.63 -8.97 6.67
CA LEU A 183 0.54 -9.82 6.92
C LEU A 183 0.58 -11.04 6.01
N GLY A 184 -0.55 -11.68 5.76
CA GLY A 184 -0.65 -12.82 4.84
C GLY A 184 -0.32 -12.49 3.38
N ARG A 185 -0.38 -11.21 3.00
CA ARG A 185 -0.12 -10.74 1.63
C ARG A 185 1.25 -10.10 1.45
N GLY A 186 1.80 -9.48 2.51
CA GLY A 186 3.07 -8.74 2.46
C GLY A 186 4.32 -9.59 2.69
N VAL A 187 4.18 -10.81 3.21
CA VAL A 187 5.33 -11.69 3.53
C VAL A 187 5.69 -12.66 2.40
N ALA A 188 4.98 -12.64 1.28
CA ALA A 188 5.21 -13.57 0.16
C ALA A 188 6.50 -13.35 -0.64
N SER A 189 7.43 -12.51 -0.18
CA SER A 189 8.70 -12.28 -0.87
C SER A 189 9.97 -12.67 -0.10
N SER A 190 9.88 -13.31 1.09
CA SER A 190 11.09 -13.69 1.82
C SER A 190 11.01 -14.94 2.70
N ALA A 191 10.03 -15.80 2.52
CA ALA A 191 9.95 -17.06 3.24
C ALA A 191 9.50 -18.18 2.30
N ASP A 192 10.27 -18.40 1.26
CA ASP A 192 10.28 -19.70 0.62
C ASP A 192 11.47 -20.45 1.19
N ASP A 193 11.10 -21.64 1.58
CA ASP A 193 11.90 -22.83 1.80
C ASP A 193 12.31 -23.13 3.23
N ASP A 194 11.73 -24.24 3.57
CA ASP A 194 12.10 -25.26 4.51
C ASP A 194 11.41 -25.23 5.88
N GLU A 195 10.26 -25.91 5.93
CA GLU A 195 10.13 -27.07 6.81
C GLU A 195 8.92 -27.93 6.43
N ASN A 196 9.19 -29.01 5.73
CA ASN A 196 8.29 -30.15 5.65
C ASN A 196 8.69 -31.14 6.77
N PRO A 197 7.93 -31.33 7.83
CA PRO A 197 8.21 -32.33 8.82
C PRO A 197 7.53 -33.65 8.46
N GLY A 198 8.23 -34.53 7.80
CA GLY A 198 7.78 -35.93 7.73
C GLY A 198 8.32 -36.78 6.60
N ASP A 199 9.54 -37.22 6.68
CA ASP A 199 9.81 -38.60 6.37
C ASP A 199 11.08 -39.08 7.10
N ARG A 200 10.95 -40.15 7.88
CA ARG A 200 12.04 -40.90 8.49
C ARG A 200 12.44 -42.00 7.54
N GLY A 201 13.70 -42.01 7.15
CA GLY A 201 14.22 -43.25 6.60
C GLY A 201 15.58 -43.15 5.90
N SER A 202 16.63 -43.52 6.63
CA SER A 202 17.84 -44.24 6.22
C SER A 202 18.85 -43.62 5.23
N ASN A 203 19.98 -43.24 5.82
CA ASN A 203 21.36 -43.65 5.47
C ASN A 203 21.81 -43.62 4.00
N VAL A 204 22.86 -42.86 3.70
CA VAL A 204 24.19 -43.26 3.29
C VAL A 204 25.09 -42.06 2.97
N ASP A 205 26.34 -42.13 3.44
CA ASP A 205 27.51 -41.27 3.28
C ASP A 205 27.75 -40.58 1.92
N ARG A 206 28.24 -39.34 1.92
CA ARG A 206 29.61 -38.95 1.50
C ARG A 206 29.81 -37.48 1.15
N HIS A 207 30.89 -36.98 1.74
CA HIS A 207 31.83 -35.95 1.29
C HIS A 207 31.61 -34.46 1.54
N GLU A 208 32.54 -33.99 2.36
CA GLU A 208 32.95 -32.62 2.69
C GLU A 208 33.10 -31.66 1.49
N SER A 209 32.66 -30.42 1.67
CA SER A 209 33.55 -29.28 1.39
C SER A 209 32.99 -28.06 2.15
N GLY A 210 33.85 -27.48 3.00
CA GLY A 210 33.52 -26.48 3.98
C GLY A 210 33.13 -25.11 3.39
N ARG A 211 32.17 -24.48 4.02
CA ARG A 211 32.05 -23.04 4.10
C ARG A 211 31.72 -22.64 5.54
N VAL A 212 32.62 -21.84 6.09
CA VAL A 212 32.59 -21.28 7.44
C VAL A 212 31.44 -20.29 7.52
N ALA A 213 30.46 -20.54 8.40
CA ALA A 213 29.41 -19.59 8.76
C ALA A 213 29.95 -18.62 9.81
N VAL A 214 29.92 -17.33 9.52
CA VAL A 214 30.24 -16.25 10.47
C VAL A 214 28.98 -15.96 11.28
N PRO A 215 29.00 -16.06 12.63
CA PRO A 215 27.83 -15.76 13.44
C PRO A 215 27.58 -14.26 13.51
N ARG A 216 26.36 -13.82 13.18
CA ARG A 216 25.89 -12.45 13.40
C ARG A 216 25.75 -12.20 14.90
N ARG A 217 26.52 -11.25 15.42
CA ARG A 217 26.40 -10.73 16.80
C ARG A 217 25.09 -9.96 16.96
N LYS A 218 24.33 -10.29 17.99
CA LYS A 218 23.23 -9.46 18.49
C LYS A 218 23.80 -8.14 19.03
N PRO A 219 23.16 -6.97 18.78
CA PRO A 219 23.58 -5.71 19.37
C PRO A 219 23.38 -5.73 20.89
N SER A 220 24.38 -5.28 21.64
CA SER A 220 24.34 -5.15 23.09
C SER A 220 23.54 -3.91 23.52
N LEU A 221 22.95 -3.97 24.72
CA LEU A 221 22.12 -2.91 25.31
C LEU A 221 22.82 -1.54 25.44
N GLU A 222 24.14 -1.50 25.39
CA GLU A 222 24.92 -0.26 25.49
C GLU A 222 24.93 0.60 24.21
N GLY A 223 24.65 0.00 23.03
CA GLY A 223 24.51 0.74 21.76
C GLY A 223 23.24 1.58 21.67
N LEU A 224 22.21 1.28 22.47
CA LEU A 224 20.91 1.96 22.44
C LEU A 224 20.86 3.27 23.26
N LEU A 225 21.87 3.54 24.10
CA LEU A 225 21.92 4.75 24.93
C LEU A 225 22.78 5.88 24.35
N ALA A 226 23.55 5.64 23.29
CA ALA A 226 24.42 6.65 22.67
C ALA A 226 23.73 7.48 21.57
N GLU A 227 22.54 7.13 21.10
CA GLU A 227 21.83 7.84 20.01
C GLU A 227 20.86 8.95 20.46
N ARG A 228 20.94 9.40 21.71
CA ARG A 228 20.06 10.46 22.24
C ARG A 228 20.66 11.88 22.25
N ALA A 229 21.73 12.12 21.52
CA ALA A 229 22.31 13.46 21.41
C ALA A 229 22.70 13.77 19.98
N GLY A 230 21.80 14.37 19.26
CA GLY A 230 22.06 14.92 17.94
C GLY A 230 20.87 14.69 16.99
N THR A 231 19.97 15.65 16.92
CA THR A 231 18.95 15.70 15.88
C THR A 231 19.58 16.08 14.54
N PRO A 232 19.74 15.19 13.57
CA PRO A 232 19.87 15.62 12.19
C PRO A 232 18.48 16.05 11.73
N ASN A 233 18.44 17.21 11.11
CA ASN A 233 17.27 17.74 10.39
C ASN A 233 16.98 16.78 9.23
N THR A 234 16.16 15.75 9.49
CA THR A 234 15.75 14.79 8.46
C THR A 234 14.75 15.51 7.56
N PRO A 235 14.98 15.61 6.25
CA PRO A 235 14.00 16.21 5.36
C PRO A 235 12.69 15.42 5.36
N PRO A 236 11.55 16.07 5.07
CA PRO A 236 10.26 15.40 5.09
C PRO A 236 10.24 14.21 4.12
N ARG A 237 9.83 13.05 4.61
CA ARG A 237 9.66 11.84 3.83
C ARG A 237 8.50 12.01 2.85
N ILE A 238 8.72 11.77 1.58
CA ILE A 238 7.71 11.95 0.54
C ILE A 238 7.26 10.59 0.02
N GLN A 239 5.96 10.44 -0.08
CA GLN A 239 5.32 9.22 -0.54
C GLN A 239 4.42 9.47 -1.72
N LYS A 240 4.30 8.49 -2.57
CA LYS A 240 3.54 8.56 -3.80
C LYS A 240 2.49 7.48 -3.87
N ALA A 241 1.27 7.88 -4.14
CA ALA A 241 0.17 6.98 -4.42
C ALA A 241 -0.35 7.23 -5.84
N ALA A 242 -0.35 6.20 -6.67
CA ALA A 242 -0.91 6.24 -8.01
C ALA A 242 -1.81 5.04 -8.27
N ALA A 243 -2.86 5.25 -9.06
CA ALA A 243 -3.67 4.18 -9.61
C ALA A 243 -3.56 4.21 -11.13
N SER A 244 -3.28 3.07 -11.74
CA SER A 244 -3.26 3.00 -13.20
C SER A 244 -4.65 2.76 -13.76
N SER A 245 -5.03 3.53 -14.78
CA SER A 245 -6.21 3.30 -15.58
C SER A 245 -5.88 2.32 -16.70
N SER A 246 -6.41 1.11 -16.65
CA SER A 246 -6.51 0.31 -17.85
C SER A 246 -7.87 0.59 -18.49
N ASP A 247 -7.92 1.48 -19.47
CA ASP A 247 -9.03 1.59 -20.37
C ASP A 247 -9.16 0.27 -21.15
N ALA A 248 -10.12 -0.54 -20.76
CA ALA A 248 -10.62 -1.59 -21.61
C ALA A 248 -11.57 -0.93 -22.63
N LYS A 249 -11.10 -0.80 -23.86
CA LYS A 249 -11.99 -0.68 -25.02
C LYS A 249 -12.69 -1.98 -25.28
#